data_f5eca4bd03be502390f665ce2202b1be
#
_entry.id   f5eca4bd03be502390f665ce2202b1be
#
_cell.length_a   1.000
_cell.length_b   1.000
_cell.length_c   1.000
_cell.angle_alpha   90.00
_cell.angle_beta   90.00
_cell.angle_gamma   90.00
#
_symmetry.space_group_name_H-M   'P 1'
#
loop_
_entity.id
_entity.type
_entity.pdbx_description
1 polymer ?
#
loop_
_entity_poly.entity_id
_entity_poly.type
_entity_poly.pdbx_seq_one_letter_code
_entity_poly.pdbx_strand_id
1 'polypeptide(L)'
;MSSIIQWLQDWTKSQIDGDWEHELGISISMLDNPGWILSVDVSNYGEFLKETKPLGRDNDVDWIDFEVRVIAKTYVYIEIFGDISKLNKILYSFKAIIGELEEIERQGKGILSAQRIKEIIDDATS
;
A
#
# COMPACT_ATOMS: atom_id res chain seq x y z
N MET A 1 14.88 -13.24 13.35
CA MET A 1 13.51 -12.88 12.93
C MET A 1 13.53 -11.59 12.14
N SER A 2 12.92 -11.56 10.96
CA SER A 2 12.83 -10.32 10.21
C SER A 2 11.74 -9.44 10.82
N SER A 3 12.06 -8.18 11.01
CA SER A 3 11.07 -7.19 11.38
C SER A 3 10.31 -6.72 10.14
N ILE A 4 9.20 -6.02 10.33
CA ILE A 4 8.49 -5.42 9.21
C ILE A 4 9.38 -4.38 8.50
N ILE A 5 10.22 -3.69 9.24
CA ILE A 5 11.15 -2.72 8.67
C ILE A 5 12.19 -3.43 7.78
N GLN A 6 12.71 -4.57 8.22
CA GLN A 6 13.64 -5.35 7.40
C GLN A 6 12.96 -5.82 6.12
N TRP A 7 11.71 -6.31 6.22
CA TRP A 7 10.96 -6.71 5.04
C TRP A 7 10.80 -5.55 4.06
N LEU A 8 10.39 -4.39 4.58
CA LEU A 8 10.18 -3.20 3.74
C LEU A 8 11.46 -2.78 3.05
N GLN A 9 12.57 -2.80 3.77
CA GLN A 9 13.88 -2.46 3.23
C GLN A 9 14.26 -3.41 2.09
N ASP A 10 14.10 -4.70 2.30
CA ASP A 10 14.43 -5.73 1.32
C ASP A 10 13.52 -5.63 0.09
N TRP A 11 12.22 -5.43 0.31
CA TRP A 11 11.27 -5.26 -0.80
C TRP A 11 11.61 -4.02 -1.63
N THR A 12 11.84 -2.89 -0.95
CA THR A 12 12.20 -1.63 -1.62
C THR A 12 13.45 -1.82 -2.48
N LYS A 13 14.45 -2.48 -1.93
CA LYS A 13 15.69 -2.77 -2.66
C LYS A 13 15.42 -3.58 -3.92
N SER A 14 14.49 -4.53 -3.86
CA SER A 14 14.15 -5.37 -5.00
C SER A 14 13.45 -4.60 -6.13
N GLN A 15 12.90 -3.42 -5.85
CA GLN A 15 12.18 -2.62 -6.83
C GLN A 15 13.10 -1.64 -7.57
N ILE A 16 14.29 -1.38 -7.06
CA ILE A 16 15.22 -0.39 -7.64
C ILE A 16 15.72 -0.91 -8.98
N ASP A 17 15.46 -0.16 -10.06
CA ASP A 17 15.83 -0.54 -11.42
C ASP A 17 16.36 0.64 -12.26
N GLY A 18 16.57 1.81 -11.65
CA GLY A 18 17.01 3.01 -12.34
C GLY A 18 15.88 3.98 -12.67
N ASP A 19 14.62 3.50 -12.66
CA ASP A 19 13.45 4.35 -12.95
C ASP A 19 12.52 4.47 -11.76
N TRP A 20 12.18 3.34 -11.14
CA TRP A 20 11.23 3.31 -10.02
C TRP A 20 11.62 4.25 -8.89
N GLU A 21 12.87 4.25 -8.48
CA GLU A 21 13.35 5.08 -7.36
C GLU A 21 13.42 6.57 -7.72
N HIS A 22 13.52 6.91 -9.00
CA HIS A 22 13.58 8.30 -9.44
C HIS A 22 12.21 8.93 -9.69
N GLU A 23 11.15 8.11 -9.72
CA GLU A 23 9.78 8.61 -9.80
C GLU A 23 9.28 8.89 -8.39
N LEU A 24 8.33 8.13 -7.89
CA LEU A 24 7.88 8.30 -6.50
C LEU A 24 8.39 7.19 -5.60
N GLY A 25 8.70 6.02 -6.18
CA GLY A 25 9.18 4.87 -5.41
C GLY A 25 8.28 4.60 -4.21
N ILE A 26 8.80 4.94 -3.04
CA ILE A 26 8.07 4.78 -1.79
C ILE A 26 8.28 6.01 -0.92
N SER A 27 7.24 6.44 -0.23
CA SER A 27 7.35 7.52 0.76
C SER A 27 6.48 7.25 1.97
N ILE A 28 6.96 7.68 3.12
CA ILE A 28 6.21 7.67 4.38
C ILE A 28 6.24 9.10 4.89
N SER A 29 5.07 9.68 5.10
CA SER A 29 4.94 11.07 5.49
C SER A 29 3.95 11.23 6.62
N MET A 30 4.03 12.35 7.30
CA MET A 30 3.07 12.69 8.33
C MET A 30 1.96 13.56 7.74
N LEU A 31 0.74 13.28 8.14
CA LEU A 31 -0.43 14.08 7.77
C LEU A 31 -0.61 15.24 8.74
N ASP A 32 -1.23 16.33 8.26
CA ASP A 32 -1.47 17.54 9.08
C ASP A 32 -2.35 17.26 10.30
N ASN A 33 -3.38 16.47 10.14
CA ASN A 33 -4.18 15.93 11.25
C ASN A 33 -3.45 14.69 11.74
N PRO A 34 -2.68 14.75 12.85
CA PRO A 34 -1.59 13.80 13.04
C PRO A 34 -1.94 12.38 12.61
N GLY A 35 -1.12 11.86 11.72
CA GLY A 35 -1.31 10.54 11.16
C GLY A 35 -0.17 10.24 10.20
N TRP A 36 -0.23 9.07 9.58
CA TRP A 36 0.78 8.60 8.65
C TRP A 36 0.17 8.31 7.30
N ILE A 37 0.95 8.51 6.24
CA ILE A 37 0.61 8.03 4.91
C ILE A 37 1.82 7.32 4.31
N LEU A 38 1.56 6.11 3.82
CA LEU A 38 2.51 5.34 3.02
C LEU A 38 2.03 5.42 1.58
N SER A 39 2.89 5.88 0.68
CA SER A 39 2.57 5.96 -0.75
C SER A 39 3.61 5.15 -1.51
N VAL A 40 3.19 4.21 -2.33
CA VAL A 40 4.09 3.31 -3.05
C VAL A 40 3.67 3.19 -4.50
N ASP A 41 4.67 3.33 -5.39
CA ASP A 41 4.48 3.05 -6.81
C ASP A 41 4.43 1.53 -7.00
N VAL A 42 3.25 1.04 -7.38
CA VAL A 42 3.00 -0.38 -7.64
C VAL A 42 2.63 -0.61 -9.10
N SER A 43 3.14 0.24 -9.99
CA SER A 43 2.81 0.16 -11.42
C SER A 43 3.12 -1.21 -12.03
N ASN A 44 4.10 -1.94 -11.49
CA ASN A 44 4.40 -3.30 -11.95
C ASN A 44 3.24 -4.28 -11.74
N TYR A 45 2.32 -3.94 -10.83
CA TYR A 45 1.12 -4.73 -10.56
C TYR A 45 -0.14 -4.03 -11.07
N GLY A 46 0.03 -2.99 -11.91
CA GLY A 46 -1.09 -2.12 -12.32
C GLY A 46 -2.24 -2.86 -12.99
N GLU A 47 -1.95 -3.92 -13.75
CA GLU A 47 -2.98 -4.70 -14.44
C GLU A 47 -3.88 -5.47 -13.46
N PHE A 48 -3.45 -5.63 -12.21
CA PHE A 48 -4.20 -6.35 -11.18
C PHE A 48 -4.93 -5.42 -10.23
N LEU A 49 -4.87 -4.11 -10.47
CA LEU A 49 -5.44 -3.10 -9.57
C LEU A 49 -6.37 -2.17 -10.36
N LYS A 50 -7.42 -1.70 -9.70
CA LYS A 50 -8.31 -0.66 -10.23
C LYS A 50 -8.32 0.52 -9.28
N GLU A 51 -8.53 1.72 -9.83
CA GLU A 51 -8.63 2.93 -9.04
C GLU A 51 -9.74 2.79 -8.00
N THR A 52 -9.43 3.21 -6.78
CA THR A 52 -10.41 3.25 -5.69
C THR A 52 -10.36 4.62 -5.04
N LYS A 53 -11.41 4.96 -4.31
CA LYS A 53 -11.48 6.16 -3.49
C LYS A 53 -11.41 5.78 -2.03
N PRO A 54 -10.95 6.68 -1.15
CA PRO A 54 -10.97 6.40 0.29
C PRO A 54 -12.38 6.06 0.76
N LEU A 55 -12.47 5.13 1.71
CA LEU A 55 -13.76 4.69 2.25
C LEU A 55 -14.33 5.69 3.24
N GLY A 56 -13.48 6.58 3.79
CA GLY A 56 -13.86 7.48 4.85
C GLY A 56 -13.58 6.87 6.22
N ARG A 57 -13.69 7.69 7.24
CA ARG A 57 -13.40 7.26 8.62
C ARG A 57 -14.54 7.64 9.54
N ASP A 58 -14.77 6.77 10.53
CA ASP A 58 -15.84 6.95 11.50
C ASP A 58 -15.47 7.93 12.61
N ASN A 59 -14.16 8.08 12.88
CA ASN A 59 -13.70 9.00 13.93
C ASN A 59 -12.28 9.45 13.61
N ASP A 60 -11.78 10.45 14.36
CA ASP A 60 -10.49 11.06 14.12
C ASP A 60 -9.37 10.49 15.00
N VAL A 61 -9.67 9.51 15.84
CA VAL A 61 -8.71 9.00 16.83
C VAL A 61 -8.21 7.61 16.47
N ASP A 62 -9.08 6.78 15.93
CA ASP A 62 -8.75 5.38 15.60
C ASP A 62 -9.27 5.09 14.20
N TRP A 63 -8.42 5.24 13.20
CA TRP A 63 -8.85 5.05 11.82
C TRP A 63 -7.68 4.63 10.93
N ILE A 64 -8.02 3.91 9.87
CA ILE A 64 -7.11 3.56 8.79
C ILE A 64 -7.92 3.46 7.50
N ASP A 65 -7.34 3.90 6.40
CA ASP A 65 -8.00 3.90 5.11
C ASP A 65 -6.97 3.71 4.01
N PHE A 66 -7.42 3.58 2.78
CA PHE A 66 -6.53 3.39 1.64
C PHE A 66 -7.14 3.97 0.37
N GLU A 67 -6.28 4.13 -0.63
CA GLU A 67 -6.67 4.57 -1.95
C GLU A 67 -5.73 3.97 -2.97
N VAL A 68 -6.27 3.51 -4.11
CA VAL A 68 -5.46 3.15 -5.28
C VAL A 68 -5.65 4.25 -6.30
N ARG A 69 -4.56 4.90 -6.68
CA ARG A 69 -4.58 6.03 -7.62
C ARG A 69 -3.95 5.60 -8.92
N VAL A 70 -4.60 5.98 -10.04
CA VAL A 70 -4.05 5.75 -11.37
C VAL A 70 -3.80 7.13 -11.99
N ILE A 71 -2.55 7.39 -12.34
CA ILE A 71 -2.14 8.68 -12.89
C ILE A 71 -1.70 8.48 -14.33
N ALA A 72 -2.27 9.29 -15.23
CA ALA A 72 -1.94 9.26 -16.66
C ALA A 72 -2.09 7.86 -17.28
N LYS A 73 -2.96 7.04 -16.74
CA LYS A 73 -3.25 5.66 -17.18
C LYS A 73 -2.03 4.72 -17.12
N THR A 74 -0.90 5.20 -16.63
CA THR A 74 0.36 4.45 -16.65
C THR A 74 0.88 4.15 -15.26
N TYR A 75 0.78 5.11 -14.34
CA TYR A 75 1.34 4.98 -13.00
C TYR A 75 0.24 4.62 -12.03
N VAL A 76 0.49 3.56 -11.25
CA VAL A 76 -0.44 3.09 -10.25
C VAL A 76 0.24 3.19 -8.88
N TYR A 77 -0.40 3.90 -7.96
CA TYR A 77 0.08 4.07 -6.60
C TYR A 77 -0.95 3.51 -5.63
N ILE A 78 -0.46 2.85 -4.59
CA ILE A 78 -1.30 2.52 -3.45
C ILE A 78 -0.91 3.45 -2.31
N GLU A 79 -1.92 4.02 -1.65
CA GLU A 79 -1.72 4.87 -0.49
C GLU A 79 -2.50 4.27 0.66
N ILE A 80 -1.81 4.06 1.79
CA ILE A 80 -2.44 3.56 3.01
C ILE A 80 -2.16 4.60 4.07
N PHE A 81 -3.20 5.08 4.72
CA PHE A 81 -3.06 6.17 5.67
C PHE A 81 -3.92 5.90 6.90
N GLY A 82 -3.48 6.44 8.03
CA GLY A 82 -4.15 6.21 9.28
C GLY A 82 -3.70 7.17 10.37
N ASP A 83 -4.33 7.06 11.53
CA ASP A 83 -3.98 7.91 12.66
C ASP A 83 -2.54 7.61 13.14
N ILE A 84 -2.07 8.43 14.08
CA ILE A 84 -0.66 8.39 14.51
C ILE A 84 -0.24 7.05 15.11
N SER A 85 -1.18 6.23 15.56
CA SER A 85 -0.89 4.92 16.14
C SER A 85 -0.83 3.80 15.11
N LYS A 86 -1.09 4.08 13.83
CA LYS A 86 -1.32 3.06 12.80
C LYS A 86 -0.11 2.73 11.93
N LEU A 87 1.06 3.33 12.15
CA LEU A 87 2.19 3.10 11.25
C LEU A 87 2.52 1.62 11.11
N ASN A 88 2.57 0.89 12.21
CA ASN A 88 2.88 -0.54 12.17
C ASN A 88 1.83 -1.31 11.36
N LYS A 89 0.55 -1.03 11.61
CA LYS A 89 -0.54 -1.68 10.87
C LYS A 89 -0.50 -1.33 9.39
N ILE A 90 -0.16 -0.08 9.04
CA ILE A 90 0.00 0.35 7.65
C ILE A 90 1.06 -0.49 6.96
N LEU A 91 2.21 -0.69 7.61
CA LEU A 91 3.32 -1.44 7.01
C LEU A 91 2.97 -2.93 6.85
N TYR A 92 2.33 -3.54 7.84
CA TYR A 92 1.89 -4.94 7.74
C TYR A 92 0.80 -5.11 6.68
N SER A 93 -0.10 -4.12 6.56
CA SER A 93 -1.12 -4.13 5.51
C SER A 93 -0.47 -4.12 4.13
N PHE A 94 0.52 -3.24 3.94
CA PHE A 94 1.23 -3.17 2.67
C PHE A 94 1.91 -4.49 2.33
N LYS A 95 2.58 -5.10 3.30
CA LYS A 95 3.23 -6.40 3.09
C LYS A 95 2.22 -7.46 2.64
N ALA A 96 1.07 -7.52 3.28
CA ALA A 96 0.04 -8.50 2.94
C ALA A 96 -0.55 -8.23 1.55
N ILE A 97 -0.73 -6.96 1.19
CA ILE A 97 -1.21 -6.57 -0.14
C ILE A 97 -0.21 -7.01 -1.21
N ILE A 98 1.07 -6.77 -1.00
CA ILE A 98 2.11 -7.21 -1.95
C ILE A 98 2.08 -8.73 -2.10
N GLY A 99 1.93 -9.47 -1.00
CA GLY A 99 1.82 -10.93 -1.07
C GLY A 99 0.67 -11.40 -1.94
N GLU A 100 -0.49 -10.74 -1.83
CA GLU A 100 -1.65 -11.07 -2.66
C GLU A 100 -1.39 -10.73 -4.14
N LEU A 101 -0.79 -9.58 -4.41
CA LEU A 101 -0.46 -9.19 -5.78
C LEU A 101 0.53 -10.15 -6.43
N GLU A 102 1.52 -10.59 -5.67
CA GLU A 102 2.48 -11.59 -6.15
C GLU A 102 1.79 -12.92 -6.48
N GLU A 103 0.81 -13.31 -5.67
CA GLU A 103 0.04 -14.53 -5.93
C GLU A 103 -0.80 -14.41 -7.19
N ILE A 104 -1.46 -13.27 -7.40
CA ILE A 104 -2.23 -13.00 -8.61
C ILE A 104 -1.30 -13.06 -9.82
N GLU A 105 -0.12 -12.46 -9.71
CA GLU A 105 0.86 -12.48 -10.80
C GLU A 105 1.29 -13.90 -11.16
N ARG A 106 1.52 -14.75 -10.15
CA ARG A 106 1.89 -16.15 -10.40
C ARG A 106 0.79 -16.90 -11.12
N GLN A 107 -0.47 -16.60 -10.81
CA GLN A 107 -1.62 -17.22 -11.47
C GLN A 107 -1.89 -16.64 -12.85
N GLY A 108 -1.29 -15.49 -13.16
CA GLY A 108 -1.39 -14.84 -14.45
C GLY A 108 -2.69 -14.09 -14.72
N LYS A 109 -3.59 -14.02 -13.74
CA LYS A 109 -4.87 -13.34 -13.91
C LYS A 109 -5.50 -13.02 -12.58
N GLY A 110 -6.38 -12.04 -12.57
CA GLY A 110 -7.14 -11.65 -11.38
C GLY A 110 -7.03 -10.17 -11.12
N ILE A 111 -7.90 -9.70 -10.25
CA ILE A 111 -7.91 -8.31 -9.79
C ILE A 111 -7.96 -8.34 -8.27
N LEU A 112 -7.12 -7.53 -7.64
CA LEU A 112 -7.20 -7.31 -6.21
C LEU A 112 -8.24 -6.21 -5.98
N SER A 113 -9.43 -6.61 -5.55
CA SER A 113 -10.56 -5.69 -5.40
C SER A 113 -10.41 -4.79 -4.18
N ALA A 114 -11.13 -3.66 -4.19
CA ALA A 114 -11.19 -2.78 -3.03
C ALA A 114 -11.68 -3.52 -1.79
N GLN A 115 -12.68 -4.39 -1.96
CA GLN A 115 -13.20 -5.20 -0.84
C GLN A 115 -12.12 -6.09 -0.26
N ARG A 116 -11.31 -6.74 -1.11
CA ARG A 116 -10.24 -7.60 -0.62
C ARG A 116 -9.15 -6.80 0.07
N ILE A 117 -8.79 -5.63 -0.46
CA ILE A 117 -7.81 -4.74 0.19
C ILE A 117 -8.30 -4.37 1.59
N LYS A 118 -9.57 -4.01 1.72
CA LYS A 118 -10.15 -3.69 3.02
C LYS A 118 -10.04 -4.86 3.99
N GLU A 119 -10.34 -6.08 3.54
CA GLU A 119 -10.22 -7.28 4.37
C GLU A 119 -8.78 -7.50 4.83
N ILE A 120 -7.82 -7.32 3.92
CA ILE A 120 -6.42 -7.46 4.24
C ILE A 120 -6.01 -6.47 5.32
N ILE A 121 -6.43 -5.21 5.19
CA ILE A 121 -6.12 -4.17 6.16
C ILE A 121 -6.76 -4.49 7.51
N ASP A 122 -8.03 -4.91 7.52
CA ASP A 122 -8.73 -5.24 8.76
C ASP A 122 -8.04 -6.41 9.49
N ASP A 123 -7.47 -7.35 8.76
CA ASP A 123 -6.81 -8.53 9.33
C ASP A 123 -5.34 -8.30 9.68
N ALA A 124 -4.75 -7.20 9.23
CA ALA A 124 -3.33 -6.97 9.41
C ALA A 124 -2.96 -6.73 10.87
N THR A 125 -1.80 -7.20 11.25
CA THR A 125 -1.26 -7.01 12.59
C THR A 125 -0.93 -5.54 12.83
N SER A 126 -1.31 -5.05 14.00
CA SER A 126 -1.00 -3.66 14.38
C SER A 126 0.28 -3.58 15.22
#